data_ea79aac9c460005024acb9a0063e23a7
#
_entry.id   ea79aac9c460005024acb9a0063e23a7
#
_cell.length_a   1.000
_cell.length_b   1.000
_cell.length_c   1.000
_cell.angle_alpha   90.00
_cell.angle_beta   90.00
_cell.angle_gamma   90.00
#
_symmetry.space_group_name_H-M   'P 1'
#
loop_
_entity.id
_entity.type
_entity.pdbx_description
1 polymer ?
#
loop_
_entity_poly.entity_id
_entity_poly.type
_entity_poly.pdbx_seq_one_letter_code
_entity_poly.pdbx_strand_id
1 'polypeptide(L)'
;MRKLLLPIKPKYVDAIIAGTKRVEYRTRIRKDPEVTTVLIYRSGDLKQIVAEFTIGGIIEGSPEQVWEQTKAFGGIEEKDYFRYFANRDKAYAYQICNLVIYPEAKPLSSIGIEKAPMSFMYIE
;
A
#
# COMPACT_ATOMS: atom_id res chain seq x y z
N MET A 1 9.05 8.27 15.82
CA MET A 1 8.16 8.70 14.71
C MET A 1 7.28 7.54 14.29
N ARG A 2 5.99 7.77 14.17
CA ARG A 2 5.07 6.70 13.76
C ARG A 2 5.18 6.42 12.27
N LYS A 3 4.99 5.17 11.92
CA LYS A 3 4.94 4.68 10.54
C LYS A 3 3.64 3.93 10.34
N LEU A 4 3.34 3.63 9.10
CA LEU A 4 2.12 2.91 8.74
C LEU A 4 2.51 1.51 8.26
N LEU A 5 1.86 0.49 8.81
CA LEU A 5 2.05 -0.89 8.35
C LEU A 5 0.89 -1.23 7.42
N LEU A 6 1.19 -1.58 6.16
CA LEU A 6 0.19 -1.96 5.15
C LEU A 6 0.40 -3.40 4.70
N PRO A 7 -0.59 -4.28 4.92
CA PRO A 7 -0.58 -5.60 4.29
C PRO A 7 -0.89 -5.46 2.80
N ILE A 8 -0.04 -6.02 1.97
CA ILE A 8 -0.20 -5.98 0.51
C ILE A 8 -0.03 -7.39 -0.03
N LYS A 9 -0.90 -7.78 -0.97
CA LYS A 9 -0.86 -9.11 -1.56
C LYS A 9 0.41 -9.30 -2.38
N PRO A 10 0.95 -10.53 -2.43
CA PRO A 10 2.20 -10.82 -3.15
C PRO A 10 2.24 -10.30 -4.57
N LYS A 11 1.15 -10.47 -5.32
CA LYS A 11 1.04 -10.00 -6.70
C LYS A 11 1.35 -8.51 -6.82
N TYR A 12 0.81 -7.70 -5.90
CA TYR A 12 0.99 -6.26 -5.94
C TYR A 12 2.34 -5.83 -5.35
N VAL A 13 2.85 -6.56 -4.37
CA VAL A 13 4.21 -6.34 -3.88
C VAL A 13 5.21 -6.53 -5.02
N ASP A 14 5.05 -7.60 -5.80
CA ASP A 14 5.92 -7.87 -6.96
C ASP A 14 5.87 -6.73 -7.98
N ALA A 15 4.68 -6.19 -8.25
CA ALA A 15 4.52 -5.08 -9.18
C ALA A 15 5.16 -3.79 -8.66
N ILE A 16 5.09 -3.55 -7.35
CA ILE A 16 5.75 -2.41 -6.72
C ILE A 16 7.28 -2.54 -6.87
N ILE A 17 7.81 -3.70 -6.56
CA ILE A 17 9.25 -3.95 -6.66
C ILE A 17 9.72 -3.85 -8.10
N ALA A 18 8.92 -4.33 -9.06
CA ALA A 18 9.25 -4.23 -10.48
C ALA A 18 9.14 -2.81 -11.04
N GLY A 19 8.52 -1.88 -10.30
CA GLY A 19 8.36 -0.50 -10.74
C GLY A 19 7.16 -0.23 -11.62
N THR A 20 6.33 -1.24 -11.90
CA THR A 20 5.13 -1.07 -12.72
C THR A 20 3.94 -0.56 -11.93
N LYS A 21 3.99 -0.72 -10.61
CA LYS A 21 2.96 -0.21 -9.71
C LYS A 21 3.56 0.91 -8.86
N ARG A 22 3.09 2.14 -9.09
CA ARG A 22 3.61 3.33 -8.41
C ARG A 22 2.61 3.98 -7.46
N VAL A 23 1.44 3.35 -7.29
CA VAL A 23 0.45 3.77 -6.32
C VAL A 23 -0.12 2.55 -5.63
N GLU A 24 -0.54 2.73 -4.38
CA GLU A 24 -1.21 1.69 -3.62
C GLU A 24 -2.65 2.14 -3.35
N TYR A 25 -3.61 1.39 -3.88
CA TYR A 25 -5.03 1.71 -3.77
C TYR A 25 -5.62 1.21 -2.47
N ARG A 26 -6.35 2.09 -1.78
CA ARG A 26 -7.02 1.73 -0.54
C ARG A 26 -8.41 2.35 -0.49
N THR A 27 -9.33 1.67 0.19
CA THR A 27 -10.67 2.21 0.45
C THR A 27 -10.66 3.14 1.67
N ARG A 28 -9.65 3.01 2.53
CA ARG A 28 -9.43 3.81 3.72
C ARG A 28 -7.97 4.15 3.83
N ILE A 29 -7.67 5.38 4.24
CA ILE A 29 -6.29 5.84 4.39
C ILE A 29 -6.02 6.29 5.82
N ARG A 30 -4.74 6.49 6.11
CA ARG A 30 -4.32 7.04 7.39
C ARG A 30 -4.96 8.40 7.63
N LYS A 31 -5.20 8.71 8.90
CA LYS A 31 -5.78 10.00 9.28
C LYS A 31 -4.73 11.02 9.71
N ASP A 32 -3.57 10.57 10.15
CA ASP A 32 -2.51 11.45 10.63
C ASP A 32 -1.60 11.85 9.47
N PRO A 33 -1.64 13.12 9.02
CA PRO A 33 -0.84 13.54 7.86
C PRO A 33 0.66 13.57 8.14
N GLU A 34 1.09 13.50 9.40
CA GLU A 34 2.50 13.44 9.75
C GLU A 34 3.11 12.06 9.53
N VAL A 35 2.27 11.03 9.36
CA VAL A 35 2.73 9.67 9.06
C VAL A 35 2.98 9.59 7.57
N THR A 36 4.25 9.54 7.18
CA THR A 36 4.64 9.57 5.77
C THR A 36 5.41 8.32 5.33
N THR A 37 5.85 7.48 6.26
CA THR A 37 6.57 6.25 5.94
C THR A 37 5.65 5.05 6.07
N VAL A 38 5.65 4.20 5.04
CA VAL A 38 4.84 2.99 4.98
C VAL A 38 5.75 1.78 4.95
N LEU A 39 5.49 0.82 5.83
CA LEU A 39 6.14 -0.49 5.78
C LEU A 39 5.23 -1.45 5.03
N ILE A 40 5.79 -2.12 4.03
CA ILE A 40 5.05 -3.08 3.22
C ILE A 40 5.17 -4.47 3.83
N TYR A 41 4.04 -5.00 4.32
CA TYR A 41 3.94 -6.36 4.81
C TYR A 41 3.40 -7.22 3.67
N ARG A 42 4.22 -8.17 3.20
CA ARG A 42 3.81 -9.10 2.14
C ARG A 42 2.91 -10.17 2.77
N SER A 43 1.62 -10.02 2.58
CA SER A 43 0.64 -10.96 3.13
C SER A 43 0.60 -12.23 2.29
N GLY A 44 -0.06 -13.25 2.81
CA GLY A 44 -0.24 -14.50 2.08
C GLY A 44 0.96 -15.42 2.20
N ASP A 45 1.88 -15.37 1.23
CA ASP A 45 2.95 -16.36 1.14
C ASP A 45 4.07 -16.17 2.17
N LEU A 46 4.64 -14.97 2.27
CA LEU A 46 5.83 -14.75 3.11
C LEU A 46 5.50 -14.31 4.52
N LYS A 47 4.48 -13.45 4.68
CA LYS A 47 4.05 -12.92 5.99
C LYS A 47 5.17 -12.19 6.72
N GLN A 48 5.91 -11.36 6.02
CA GLN A 48 7.01 -10.57 6.54
C GLN A 48 7.04 -9.17 5.91
N ILE A 49 7.75 -8.25 6.55
CA ILE A 49 7.93 -6.89 6.04
C ILE A 49 9.10 -6.92 5.07
N VAL A 50 8.85 -6.51 3.83
CA VAL A 50 9.82 -6.68 2.74
C VAL A 50 10.39 -5.37 2.21
N ALA A 51 9.74 -4.24 2.49
CA ALA A 51 10.14 -2.96 1.93
C ALA A 51 9.48 -1.82 2.68
N GLU A 52 9.89 -0.60 2.37
CA GLU A 52 9.23 0.59 2.86
C GLU A 52 9.23 1.66 1.77
N PHE A 53 8.31 2.62 1.87
CA PHE A 53 8.29 3.75 0.97
C PHE A 53 7.80 5.00 1.68
N THR A 54 8.04 6.15 1.06
CA THR A 54 7.52 7.43 1.52
C THR A 54 6.27 7.77 0.72
N ILE A 55 5.23 8.21 1.39
CA ILE A 55 4.02 8.68 0.73
C ILE A 55 4.34 10.01 0.06
N GLY A 56 4.35 10.05 -1.28
CA GLY A 56 4.61 11.27 -2.03
C GLY A 56 3.40 12.17 -2.12
N GLY A 57 2.22 11.61 -1.92
CA GLY A 57 0.95 12.32 -1.94
C GLY A 57 -0.17 11.29 -1.98
N ILE A 58 -1.40 11.77 -1.86
CA ILE A 58 -2.58 10.92 -1.91
C ILE A 58 -3.50 11.46 -2.97
N ILE A 59 -3.83 10.62 -3.96
CA ILE A 59 -4.81 10.95 -5.00
C ILE A 59 -6.15 10.41 -4.51
N GLU A 60 -7.17 11.26 -4.49
CA GLU A 60 -8.49 10.84 -4.06
C GLU A 60 -9.58 11.38 -4.97
N GLY A 61 -10.69 10.67 -5.01
CA GLY A 61 -11.84 11.03 -5.82
C GLY A 61 -12.76 9.85 -5.96
N SER A 62 -13.68 9.90 -6.92
CA SER A 62 -14.48 8.73 -7.25
C SER A 62 -13.57 7.63 -7.80
N PRO A 63 -13.98 6.36 -7.74
CA PRO A 63 -13.18 5.30 -8.34
C PRO A 63 -12.82 5.58 -9.80
N GLU A 64 -13.76 6.12 -10.58
CA GLU A 64 -13.51 6.44 -12.00
C GLU A 64 -12.46 7.55 -12.16
N GLN A 65 -12.54 8.60 -11.35
CA GLN A 65 -11.59 9.70 -11.41
C GLN A 65 -10.18 9.25 -11.05
N VAL A 66 -10.05 8.47 -9.99
CA VAL A 66 -8.74 7.97 -9.54
C VAL A 66 -8.16 7.00 -10.58
N TRP A 67 -9.02 6.16 -11.17
CA TRP A 67 -8.57 5.25 -12.22
C TRP A 67 -7.96 6.00 -13.39
N GLU A 68 -8.65 7.03 -13.90
CA GLU A 68 -8.17 7.80 -15.04
C GLU A 68 -6.82 8.48 -14.74
N GLN A 69 -6.61 8.92 -13.51
CA GLN A 69 -5.37 9.58 -13.13
C GLN A 69 -4.21 8.61 -12.90
N THR A 70 -4.48 7.33 -12.63
CA THR A 70 -3.44 6.40 -12.15
C THR A 70 -3.29 5.14 -12.99
N LYS A 71 -4.18 4.87 -13.92
CA LYS A 71 -4.20 3.59 -14.66
C LYS A 71 -2.88 3.26 -15.36
N ALA A 72 -2.14 4.26 -15.80
CA ALA A 72 -0.87 4.04 -16.51
C ALA A 72 0.22 3.45 -15.60
N PHE A 73 0.08 3.61 -14.28
CA PHE A 73 1.08 3.14 -13.32
C PHE A 73 0.44 2.49 -12.09
N GLY A 74 -0.81 2.03 -12.25
CA GLY A 74 -1.56 1.43 -11.14
C GLY A 74 -1.18 0.00 -10.82
N GLY A 75 -0.61 -0.71 -11.79
CA GLY A 75 -0.17 -2.08 -11.57
C GLY A 75 -1.29 -3.07 -11.25
N ILE A 76 -2.48 -2.81 -11.75
CA ILE A 76 -3.66 -3.63 -11.52
C ILE A 76 -4.53 -3.60 -12.77
N GLU A 77 -5.21 -4.69 -13.07
CA GLU A 77 -6.14 -4.72 -14.18
C GLU A 77 -7.42 -3.95 -13.84
N GLU A 78 -8.01 -3.34 -14.86
CA GLU A 78 -9.21 -2.51 -14.68
C GLU A 78 -10.33 -3.28 -13.98
N LYS A 79 -10.60 -4.51 -14.37
CA LYS A 79 -11.67 -5.33 -13.76
C LYS A 79 -11.43 -5.55 -12.27
N ASP A 80 -10.19 -5.79 -11.87
CA ASP A 80 -9.84 -6.01 -10.47
C ASP A 80 -9.94 -4.73 -9.67
N TYR A 81 -9.54 -3.61 -10.27
CA TYR A 81 -9.65 -2.30 -9.66
C TYR A 81 -11.11 -1.96 -9.34
N PHE A 82 -12.00 -2.06 -10.32
CA PHE A 82 -13.40 -1.71 -10.11
C PHE A 82 -14.13 -2.73 -9.23
N ARG A 83 -13.67 -3.97 -9.19
CA ARG A 83 -14.19 -4.94 -8.23
C ARG A 83 -13.80 -4.55 -6.80
N TYR A 84 -12.56 -4.12 -6.61
CA TYR A 84 -12.06 -3.70 -5.30
C TYR A 84 -12.83 -2.49 -4.76
N PHE A 85 -13.14 -1.54 -5.63
CA PHE A 85 -13.89 -0.33 -5.23
C PHE A 85 -15.40 -0.45 -5.45
N ALA A 86 -15.92 -1.64 -5.69
CA ALA A 86 -17.37 -1.83 -5.89
C ALA A 86 -18.14 -1.28 -4.69
N ASN A 87 -19.22 -0.54 -4.98
CA ASN A 87 -20.08 0.08 -3.96
C ASN A 87 -19.36 1.10 -3.07
N ARG A 88 -18.27 1.67 -3.55
CA ARG A 88 -17.56 2.73 -2.85
C ARG A 88 -17.71 4.03 -3.61
N ASP A 89 -17.91 5.13 -2.88
CA ASP A 89 -18.02 6.45 -3.48
C ASP A 89 -16.65 7.10 -3.66
N LYS A 90 -15.67 6.67 -2.87
CA LYS A 90 -14.32 7.22 -2.91
C LYS A 90 -13.27 6.14 -3.03
N ALA A 91 -12.22 6.48 -3.79
CA ALA A 91 -11.02 5.69 -3.91
C ALA A 91 -9.83 6.55 -3.50
N TYR A 92 -8.82 5.93 -2.93
CA TYR A 92 -7.58 6.60 -2.52
C TYR A 92 -6.39 5.85 -3.10
N ALA A 93 -5.37 6.61 -3.49
CA ALA A 93 -4.12 6.03 -3.98
C ALA A 93 -2.95 6.74 -3.30
N TYR A 94 -2.18 5.99 -2.53
CA TYR A 94 -0.92 6.49 -1.99
C TYR A 94 0.11 6.51 -3.11
N GLN A 95 0.76 7.64 -3.33
CA GLN A 95 1.86 7.71 -4.30
C GLN A 95 3.11 7.16 -3.63
N ILE A 96 3.74 6.19 -4.29
CA ILE A 96 4.90 5.47 -3.77
C ILE A 96 6.18 6.20 -4.19
N CYS A 97 6.89 6.75 -3.21
CA CYS A 97 8.15 7.44 -3.44
C CYS A 97 9.25 6.82 -2.59
N ASN A 98 10.50 6.96 -3.03
CA ASN A 98 11.67 6.53 -2.26
C ASN A 98 11.55 5.09 -1.75
N LEU A 99 11.20 4.18 -2.64
CA LEU A 99 11.06 2.76 -2.29
C LEU A 99 12.41 2.19 -1.86
N VAL A 100 12.42 1.56 -0.69
CA VAL A 100 13.58 0.84 -0.17
C VAL A 100 13.20 -0.62 -0.03
N ILE A 101 13.83 -1.48 -0.79
CA ILE A 101 13.62 -2.93 -0.72
C ILE A 101 14.62 -3.48 0.30
N TYR A 102 14.12 -4.16 1.32
CA TYR A 102 15.01 -4.70 2.36
C TYR A 102 15.85 -5.86 1.82
N PRO A 103 17.16 -5.89 2.12
CA PRO A 103 18.00 -7.04 1.74
C PRO A 103 17.50 -8.34 2.36
N GLU A 104 16.95 -8.25 3.57
CA GLU A 104 16.33 -9.40 4.25
C GLU A 104 14.96 -8.99 4.75
N ALA A 105 13.96 -9.83 4.49
CA ALA A 105 12.62 -9.61 5.01
C ALA A 105 12.64 -9.69 6.55
N LYS A 106 11.80 -8.91 7.19
CA LYS A 106 11.74 -8.82 8.65
C LYS A 106 10.42 -9.37 9.17
N PRO A 107 10.45 -10.18 10.23
CA PRO A 107 9.21 -10.67 10.83
C PRO A 107 8.49 -9.53 11.57
N LEU A 108 7.19 -9.70 11.79
CA LEU A 108 6.41 -8.73 12.55
C LEU A 108 6.96 -8.55 13.97
N SER A 109 7.56 -9.60 14.55
CA SER A 109 8.14 -9.52 15.87
C SER A 109 9.26 -8.48 15.96
N SER A 110 9.92 -8.16 14.86
CA SER A 110 10.99 -7.15 14.85
C SER A 110 10.45 -5.75 15.14
N ILE A 111 9.16 -5.52 14.97
CA ILE A 111 8.52 -4.25 15.29
C ILE A 111 7.49 -4.39 16.42
N GLY A 112 7.58 -5.50 17.17
CA GLY A 112 6.75 -5.70 18.36
C GLY A 112 5.31 -6.08 18.08
N ILE A 113 5.02 -6.66 16.92
CA ILE A 113 3.67 -6.98 16.49
C ILE A 113 3.55 -8.50 16.34
N GLU A 114 2.47 -9.07 16.87
CA GLU A 114 2.24 -10.52 16.78
C GLU A 114 1.39 -10.88 15.55
N LYS A 115 0.49 -9.99 15.16
CA LYS A 115 -0.50 -10.30 14.13
C LYS A 115 -0.67 -9.11 13.20
N ALA A 116 -0.67 -9.37 11.89
CA ALA A 116 -0.88 -8.33 10.88
C ALA A 116 -2.31 -7.77 10.97
N PRO A 117 -2.48 -6.47 10.72
CA PRO A 117 -3.81 -5.87 10.68
C PRO A 117 -4.56 -6.32 9.43
N MET A 118 -5.88 -6.19 9.43
CA MET A 118 -6.68 -6.48 8.24
C MET A 118 -6.58 -5.36 7.21
N SER A 119 -6.43 -4.12 7.64
CA SER A 119 -6.35 -2.98 6.74
C SER A 119 -5.00 -2.27 6.90
N PHE A 120 -4.81 -1.55 7.98
CA PHE A 120 -3.52 -0.91 8.29
C PHE A 120 -3.45 -0.66 9.79
N MET A 121 -2.23 -0.38 10.27
CA MET A 121 -2.07 0.06 11.65
C MET A 121 -0.87 0.99 11.76
N TYR A 122 -0.92 1.88 12.75
CA TYR A 122 0.22 2.72 13.08
C TYR A 122 1.19 1.93 13.95
N ILE A 123 2.48 2.13 13.72
CA ILE A 123 3.55 1.53 14.51
C ILE A 123 4.57 2.59 14.88
N GLU A 124 5.26 2.40 16.00
CA GLU A 124 6.33 3.30 16.43
C GLU A 124 7.71 2.90 15.83
#